data_4b9e600727c2a19ba12b4cf7d61c0715
#
_entry.id   4b9e600727c2a19ba12b4cf7d61c0715
#
_cell.length_a   1.000
_cell.length_b   1.000
_cell.length_c   1.000
_cell.angle_alpha   90.00
_cell.angle_beta   90.00
_cell.angle_gamma   90.00
#
_symmetry.space_group_name_H-M   'P 1'
#
loop_
_entity.id
_entity.type
_entity.pdbx_description
1 polymer ?
#
loop_
_entity_poly.entity_id
_entity_poly.type
_entity_poly.pdbx_seq_one_letter_code
_entity_poly.pdbx_strand_id
1 'polypeptide(L)'
;MKTLLRRVVLGVVVGAGLAAMNYFAPLQFGAVSFDLALVAMLAGGISVLIPLRFLDICSRWIGLWVLVGSVAVAALALSWPPSVHTAIRRCALDDFLPTYSSREFHSQLVHAPPARVYRAIRESTVRDIKVFVTLVQLRTGRFQKVDVPPDPVLDLMTRSGSPFVLLSDDGRGDIVLGTAGRFWGGGRSVRFTTAKDFVAYHQPGTAKSAFNFRVEDLGNGWSRVSTETRVIGNDPAATRAMTRYWRIIYPGSAAIRRMWLNAIKDRAER
;
A
#
# COMPACT_ATOMS: atom_id res chain seq x y z
N MET A 1 36.20 -2.22 23.14
CA MET A 1 36.04 -3.52 22.45
C MET A 1 34.58 -3.99 22.43
N LYS A 2 33.84 -4.06 23.56
CA LYS A 2 32.41 -4.53 23.60
C LYS A 2 31.45 -3.68 22.76
N THR A 3 31.63 -2.35 22.74
CA THR A 3 30.78 -1.43 21.95
C THR A 3 31.00 -1.57 20.43
N LEU A 4 32.25 -1.75 19.99
CA LEU A 4 32.56 -1.98 18.57
C LEU A 4 31.99 -3.31 18.10
N LEU A 5 32.17 -4.37 18.87
CA LEU A 5 31.61 -5.71 18.55
C LEU A 5 30.07 -5.65 18.44
N ARG A 6 29.39 -4.98 19.38
CA ARG A 6 27.92 -4.80 19.33
C ARG A 6 27.48 -4.07 18.06
N ARG A 7 28.21 -3.02 17.63
CA ARG A 7 27.91 -2.27 16.40
C ARG A 7 28.10 -3.11 15.15
N VAL A 8 29.20 -3.89 15.10
CA VAL A 8 29.47 -4.81 14.00
C VAL A 8 28.39 -5.90 13.91
N VAL A 9 28.05 -6.53 15.04
CA VAL A 9 27.00 -7.56 15.09
C VAL A 9 25.63 -6.97 14.65
N LEU A 10 25.27 -5.79 15.15
CA LEU A 10 24.04 -5.12 14.75
C LEU A 10 24.04 -4.80 13.26
N GLY A 11 25.13 -4.30 12.69
CA GLY A 11 25.28 -4.02 11.27
C GLY A 11 25.12 -5.29 10.40
N VAL A 12 25.73 -6.41 10.83
CA VAL A 12 25.61 -7.70 10.15
C VAL A 12 24.17 -8.22 10.19
N VAL A 13 23.51 -8.16 11.35
CA VAL A 13 22.11 -8.61 11.51
C VAL A 13 21.15 -7.79 10.64
N VAL A 14 21.30 -6.45 10.66
CA VAL A 14 20.50 -5.54 9.83
C VAL A 14 20.77 -5.80 8.34
N GLY A 15 22.04 -5.93 7.94
CA GLY A 15 22.42 -6.22 6.55
C GLY A 15 21.88 -7.56 6.07
N ALA A 16 21.96 -8.61 6.88
CA ALA A 16 21.40 -9.93 6.56
C ALA A 16 19.86 -9.86 6.45
N GLY A 17 19.19 -9.12 7.36
CA GLY A 17 17.75 -8.92 7.32
C GLY A 17 17.30 -8.19 6.04
N LEU A 18 18.02 -7.14 5.64
CA LEU A 18 17.74 -6.41 4.40
C LEU A 18 18.00 -7.26 3.15
N ALA A 19 19.06 -8.07 3.14
CA ALA A 19 19.35 -9.00 2.05
C ALA A 19 18.26 -10.08 1.90
N ALA A 20 17.83 -10.67 3.02
CA ALA A 20 16.74 -11.62 3.04
C ALA A 20 15.42 -10.97 2.56
N MET A 21 15.11 -9.76 3.02
CA MET A 21 13.93 -9.03 2.56
C MET A 21 13.97 -8.73 1.06
N ASN A 22 15.14 -8.34 0.52
CA ASN A 22 15.30 -8.14 -0.92
C ASN A 22 15.06 -9.43 -1.71
N TYR A 23 15.50 -10.56 -1.20
CA TYR A 23 15.31 -11.87 -1.85
C TYR A 23 13.86 -12.35 -1.80
N PHE A 24 13.24 -12.33 -0.62
CA PHE A 24 11.90 -12.89 -0.41
C PHE A 24 10.75 -11.93 -0.70
N ALA A 25 10.99 -10.64 -0.62
CA ALA A 25 9.97 -9.60 -0.77
C ALA A 25 10.51 -8.33 -1.47
N PRO A 26 10.94 -8.44 -2.73
CA PRO A 26 11.67 -7.35 -3.41
C PRO A 26 10.88 -6.04 -3.54
N LEU A 27 9.55 -6.12 -3.66
CA LEU A 27 8.71 -4.91 -3.71
C LEU A 27 8.64 -4.19 -2.37
N GLN A 28 8.62 -4.95 -1.27
CA GLN A 28 8.60 -4.40 0.08
C GLN A 28 9.97 -3.85 0.47
N PHE A 29 11.05 -4.48 0.03
CA PHE A 29 12.42 -4.01 0.25
C PHE A 29 12.61 -2.56 -0.17
N GLY A 30 12.20 -2.22 -1.39
CA GLY A 30 12.32 -0.84 -1.87
C GLY A 30 11.48 0.16 -1.05
N ALA A 31 10.28 -0.21 -0.60
CA ALA A 31 9.43 0.65 0.22
C ALA A 31 10.03 0.88 1.61
N VAL A 32 10.41 -0.20 2.30
CA VAL A 32 11.01 -0.14 3.65
C VAL A 32 12.34 0.59 3.61
N SER A 33 13.18 0.34 2.58
CA SER A 33 14.47 1.07 2.43
C SER A 33 14.26 2.57 2.26
N PHE A 34 13.22 2.97 1.52
CA PHE A 34 12.86 4.37 1.36
C PHE A 34 12.39 5.01 2.67
N ASP A 35 11.48 4.34 3.40
CA ASP A 35 10.96 4.83 4.68
C ASP A 35 12.06 4.96 5.74
N LEU A 36 12.95 3.96 5.83
CA LEU A 36 14.11 4.02 6.71
C LEU A 36 15.07 5.16 6.33
N ALA A 37 15.26 5.39 5.02
CA ALA A 37 16.08 6.50 4.56
C ALA A 37 15.47 7.86 4.92
N LEU A 38 14.14 8.02 4.88
CA LEU A 38 13.47 9.24 5.33
C LEU A 38 13.69 9.50 6.82
N VAL A 39 13.57 8.48 7.67
CA VAL A 39 13.81 8.59 9.10
C VAL A 39 15.29 8.96 9.38
N ALA A 40 16.23 8.30 8.68
CA ALA A 40 17.65 8.59 8.80
C ALA A 40 17.98 10.00 8.29
N MET A 41 17.31 10.47 7.23
CA MET A 41 17.46 11.82 6.69
C MET A 41 17.02 12.89 7.72
N LEU A 42 15.91 12.67 8.41
CA LEU A 42 15.44 13.55 9.48
C LEU A 42 16.45 13.57 10.64
N ALA A 43 16.91 12.39 11.10
CA ALA A 43 17.89 12.28 12.16
C ALA A 43 19.22 12.96 11.79
N GLY A 44 19.72 12.75 10.56
CA GLY A 44 20.93 13.38 10.04
C GLY A 44 20.78 14.90 9.95
N GLY A 45 19.66 15.39 9.41
CA GLY A 45 19.36 16.81 9.30
C GLY A 45 19.31 17.51 10.66
N ILE A 46 18.63 16.92 11.64
CA ILE A 46 18.62 17.44 13.02
C ILE A 46 20.03 17.44 13.61
N SER A 47 20.82 16.37 13.35
CA SER A 47 22.17 16.21 13.91
C SER A 47 23.19 17.18 13.33
N VAL A 48 22.95 17.76 12.16
CA VAL A 48 23.74 18.86 11.61
C VAL A 48 23.59 20.13 12.46
N LEU A 49 22.42 20.34 13.04
CA LEU A 49 22.15 21.46 13.94
C LEU A 49 22.54 21.11 15.38
N ILE A 50 22.04 20.00 15.90
CA ILE A 50 22.21 19.53 17.29
C ILE A 50 22.59 18.05 17.25
N PRO A 51 23.85 17.67 17.61
CA PRO A 51 24.27 16.27 17.60
C PRO A 51 23.38 15.36 18.45
N LEU A 52 22.82 14.33 17.86
CA LEU A 52 21.93 13.36 18.52
C LEU A 52 22.75 12.22 19.14
N ARG A 53 23.40 12.52 20.28
CA ARG A 53 24.30 11.56 20.96
C ARG A 53 23.64 10.26 21.39
N PHE A 54 22.32 10.26 21.64
CA PHE A 54 21.55 9.04 21.97
C PHE A 54 21.41 8.06 20.79
N LEU A 55 21.62 8.56 19.53
CA LEU A 55 21.68 7.74 18.32
C LEU A 55 23.14 7.49 17.88
N ASP A 56 24.14 7.73 18.74
CA ASP A 56 25.56 7.67 18.40
C ASP A 56 26.02 8.69 17.33
N ILE A 57 25.20 9.69 17.01
CA ILE A 57 25.55 10.78 16.09
C ILE A 57 26.21 11.89 16.93
N CYS A 58 27.49 11.68 17.25
CA CYS A 58 28.21 12.51 18.21
C CYS A 58 28.75 13.83 17.65
N SER A 59 28.71 14.05 16.35
CA SER A 59 29.20 15.28 15.71
C SER A 59 28.34 15.69 14.52
N ARG A 60 28.39 16.98 14.16
CA ARG A 60 27.70 17.53 12.98
C ARG A 60 28.17 16.90 11.68
N TRP A 61 29.44 16.52 11.59
CA TRP A 61 30.00 15.82 10.45
C TRP A 61 29.39 14.42 10.25
N ILE A 62 29.21 13.67 11.35
CA ILE A 62 28.51 12.38 11.31
C ILE A 62 27.06 12.60 10.86
N GLY A 63 26.38 13.63 11.39
CA GLY A 63 25.04 14.02 10.97
C GLY A 63 24.94 14.31 9.48
N LEU A 64 25.92 15.04 8.92
CA LEU A 64 26.00 15.33 7.49
C LEU A 64 26.18 14.05 6.65
N TRP A 65 27.05 13.15 7.06
CA TRP A 65 27.24 11.87 6.35
C TRP A 65 26.01 10.96 6.42
N VAL A 66 25.29 10.94 7.56
CA VAL A 66 24.01 10.25 7.69
C VAL A 66 22.98 10.86 6.75
N LEU A 67 22.91 12.18 6.66
CA LEU A 67 22.01 12.89 5.75
C LEU A 67 22.32 12.56 4.28
N VAL A 68 23.55 12.70 3.84
CA VAL A 68 23.99 12.42 2.46
C VAL A 68 23.78 10.96 2.10
N GLY A 69 24.17 10.04 2.98
CA GLY A 69 23.97 8.60 2.76
C GLY A 69 22.50 8.22 2.66
N SER A 70 21.64 8.78 3.50
CA SER A 70 20.20 8.52 3.45
C SER A 70 19.54 9.09 2.21
N VAL A 71 19.97 10.26 1.72
CA VAL A 71 19.53 10.79 0.43
C VAL A 71 19.89 9.84 -0.72
N ALA A 72 21.12 9.31 -0.73
CA ALA A 72 21.55 8.34 -1.73
C ALA A 72 20.73 7.04 -1.68
N VAL A 73 20.48 6.50 -0.47
CA VAL A 73 19.64 5.31 -0.29
C VAL A 73 18.21 5.56 -0.77
N ALA A 74 17.63 6.72 -0.43
CA ALA A 74 16.29 7.09 -0.89
C ALA A 74 16.21 7.18 -2.43
N ALA A 75 17.23 7.79 -3.07
CA ALA A 75 17.30 7.89 -4.53
C ALA A 75 17.42 6.52 -5.20
N LEU A 76 18.26 5.63 -4.68
CA LEU A 76 18.38 4.25 -5.15
C LEU A 76 17.08 3.48 -4.97
N ALA A 77 16.45 3.60 -3.80
CA ALA A 77 15.17 2.96 -3.53
C ALA A 77 14.07 3.43 -4.49
N LEU A 78 14.04 4.71 -4.87
CA LEU A 78 13.10 5.25 -5.86
C LEU A 78 13.36 4.74 -7.29
N SER A 79 14.60 4.33 -7.58
CA SER A 79 15.00 3.84 -8.90
C SER A 79 14.81 2.33 -9.07
N TRP A 80 14.43 1.63 -8.01
CA TRP A 80 14.33 0.18 -7.94
C TRP A 80 12.87 -0.31 -7.97
N PRO A 81 12.28 -0.59 -9.13
CA PRO A 81 11.03 -1.30 -9.22
C PRO A 81 11.18 -2.60 -9.99
N PRO A 82 11.44 -3.73 -9.35
CA PRO A 82 11.18 -4.99 -10.02
C PRO A 82 9.66 -5.12 -10.23
N SER A 83 9.22 -5.51 -11.42
CA SER A 83 7.89 -6.05 -11.60
C SER A 83 7.91 -7.53 -11.20
N VAL A 84 6.85 -7.97 -10.52
CA VAL A 84 6.65 -9.37 -10.13
C VAL A 84 5.47 -9.91 -10.93
N HIS A 85 5.62 -11.11 -11.46
CA HIS A 85 4.55 -11.84 -12.13
C HIS A 85 4.10 -13.00 -11.26
N THR A 86 2.80 -13.12 -11.01
CA THR A 86 2.20 -14.24 -10.29
C THR A 86 2.04 -15.42 -11.24
N ALA A 87 2.90 -16.44 -11.10
CA ALA A 87 2.86 -17.62 -11.95
C ALA A 87 1.70 -18.59 -11.63
N ILE A 88 1.22 -18.57 -10.38
CA ILE A 88 0.16 -19.47 -9.89
C ILE A 88 -1.02 -18.63 -9.42
N ARG A 89 -2.21 -18.92 -9.97
CA ARG A 89 -3.44 -18.27 -9.53
C ARG A 89 -3.76 -18.65 -8.07
N ARG A 90 -3.91 -17.63 -7.22
CA ARG A 90 -4.22 -17.78 -5.79
C ARG A 90 -5.55 -17.12 -5.40
N CYS A 91 -5.98 -16.12 -6.14
CA CYS A 91 -7.21 -15.36 -5.92
C CYS A 91 -7.69 -14.74 -7.24
N ALA A 92 -8.90 -14.17 -7.23
CA ALA A 92 -9.47 -13.54 -8.41
C ALA A 92 -8.66 -12.31 -8.91
N LEU A 93 -7.89 -11.66 -8.04
CA LEU A 93 -7.02 -10.54 -8.41
C LEU A 93 -5.94 -10.94 -9.44
N ASP A 94 -5.51 -12.21 -9.43
CA ASP A 94 -4.52 -12.75 -10.38
C ASP A 94 -5.05 -12.79 -11.82
N ASP A 95 -6.36 -12.87 -12.00
CA ASP A 95 -7.00 -12.89 -13.32
C ASP A 95 -6.97 -11.50 -14.00
N PHE A 96 -6.88 -10.42 -13.19
CA PHE A 96 -6.99 -9.05 -13.69
C PHE A 96 -5.64 -8.30 -13.68
N LEU A 97 -4.79 -8.59 -12.71
CA LEU A 97 -3.48 -7.92 -12.57
C LEU A 97 -2.40 -8.91 -12.08
N PRO A 98 -2.03 -9.92 -12.91
CA PRO A 98 -1.03 -10.91 -12.54
C PRO A 98 0.38 -10.32 -12.45
N THR A 99 0.67 -9.26 -13.22
CA THR A 99 1.96 -8.56 -13.19
C THR A 99 1.79 -7.21 -12.50
N TYR A 100 2.67 -6.90 -11.56
CA TYR A 100 2.63 -5.65 -10.79
C TYR A 100 4.02 -5.19 -10.35
N SER A 101 4.19 -3.88 -10.18
CA SER A 101 5.42 -3.25 -9.69
C SER A 101 5.29 -2.71 -8.28
N SER A 102 4.07 -2.62 -7.76
CA SER A 102 3.78 -2.23 -6.38
C SER A 102 2.69 -3.13 -5.82
N ARG A 103 2.86 -3.52 -4.56
CA ARG A 103 1.92 -4.40 -3.84
C ARG A 103 1.75 -3.92 -2.42
N GLU A 104 0.53 -4.00 -1.94
CA GLU A 104 0.17 -3.78 -0.55
C GLU A 104 -0.75 -4.92 -0.10
N PHE A 105 -0.45 -5.53 1.03
CA PHE A 105 -1.24 -6.63 1.58
C PHE A 105 -1.44 -6.45 3.08
N HIS A 106 -2.70 -6.57 3.51
CA HIS A 106 -3.07 -6.58 4.92
C HIS A 106 -4.08 -7.68 5.19
N SER A 107 -4.07 -8.22 6.39
CA SER A 107 -5.04 -9.23 6.83
C SER A 107 -5.41 -9.04 8.29
N GLN A 108 -6.60 -9.51 8.65
CA GLN A 108 -7.17 -9.47 10.00
C GLN A 108 -7.87 -10.79 10.30
N LEU A 109 -7.69 -11.31 11.52
CA LEU A 109 -8.46 -12.44 12.03
C LEU A 109 -9.79 -11.92 12.60
N VAL A 110 -10.86 -12.63 12.27
CA VAL A 110 -12.24 -12.28 12.64
C VAL A 110 -12.92 -13.51 13.23
N HIS A 111 -13.50 -13.38 14.41
CA HIS A 111 -14.26 -14.44 15.05
C HIS A 111 -15.72 -14.41 14.56
N ALA A 112 -15.90 -14.76 13.31
CA ALA A 112 -17.20 -14.87 12.65
C ALA A 112 -17.08 -15.80 11.44
N PRO A 113 -18.17 -16.47 11.01
CA PRO A 113 -18.19 -17.30 9.83
C PRO A 113 -18.02 -16.46 8.55
N PRO A 114 -17.50 -17.03 7.45
CA PRO A 114 -17.19 -16.32 6.21
C PRO A 114 -18.34 -15.49 5.65
N ALA A 115 -19.55 -16.02 5.65
CA ALA A 115 -20.73 -15.31 5.14
C ALA A 115 -21.03 -14.00 5.91
N ARG A 116 -20.76 -13.98 7.21
CA ARG A 116 -20.93 -12.78 8.04
C ARG A 116 -19.84 -11.77 7.77
N VAL A 117 -18.60 -12.22 7.59
CA VAL A 117 -17.48 -11.35 7.21
C VAL A 117 -17.69 -10.75 5.82
N TYR A 118 -18.13 -11.55 4.85
CA TYR A 118 -18.47 -11.04 3.51
C TYR A 118 -19.57 -9.97 3.56
N ARG A 119 -20.63 -10.21 4.33
CA ARG A 119 -21.69 -9.20 4.55
C ARG A 119 -21.11 -7.91 5.16
N ALA A 120 -20.23 -8.03 6.15
CA ALA A 120 -19.58 -6.88 6.78
C ALA A 120 -18.70 -6.08 5.77
N ILE A 121 -18.04 -6.74 4.81
CA ILE A 121 -17.34 -6.06 3.72
C ILE A 121 -18.32 -5.23 2.88
N ARG A 122 -19.45 -5.82 2.49
CA ARG A 122 -20.48 -5.18 1.64
C ARG A 122 -21.15 -3.99 2.34
N GLU A 123 -21.35 -4.07 3.65
CA GLU A 123 -22.07 -3.07 4.44
C GLU A 123 -21.18 -2.00 5.08
N SER A 124 -19.85 -2.12 4.99
CA SER A 124 -18.93 -1.14 5.57
C SER A 124 -19.08 0.22 4.91
N THR A 125 -19.21 1.28 5.72
CA THR A 125 -19.39 2.66 5.25
C THR A 125 -18.12 3.48 5.42
N VAL A 126 -18.03 4.64 4.76
CA VAL A 126 -16.92 5.59 4.96
C VAL A 126 -16.82 6.05 6.40
N ARG A 127 -17.94 6.11 7.13
CA ARG A 127 -17.98 6.52 8.55
C ARG A 127 -17.29 5.51 9.46
N ASP A 128 -17.30 4.24 9.10
CA ASP A 128 -16.63 3.17 9.84
C ASP A 128 -15.09 3.26 9.70
N ILE A 129 -14.60 3.90 8.62
CA ILE A 129 -13.16 4.05 8.34
C ILE A 129 -12.69 5.42 8.86
N LYS A 130 -12.27 5.45 10.12
CA LYS A 130 -11.77 6.68 10.75
C LYS A 130 -10.67 7.32 9.88
N VAL A 131 -10.61 8.65 9.88
CA VAL A 131 -9.65 9.48 9.12
C VAL A 131 -9.62 9.26 7.59
N PHE A 132 -10.48 8.43 7.00
CA PHE A 132 -10.52 8.21 5.55
C PHE A 132 -10.64 9.54 4.79
N VAL A 133 -11.64 10.36 5.16
CA VAL A 133 -11.88 11.67 4.55
C VAL A 133 -10.66 12.57 4.70
N THR A 134 -10.07 12.64 5.91
CA THR A 134 -8.87 13.45 6.17
C THR A 134 -7.69 13.05 5.30
N LEU A 135 -7.42 11.75 5.16
CA LEU A 135 -6.32 11.26 4.32
C LEU A 135 -6.55 11.52 2.84
N VAL A 136 -7.81 11.40 2.37
CA VAL A 136 -8.17 11.75 0.99
C VAL A 136 -8.03 13.26 0.73
N GLN A 137 -8.45 14.10 1.68
CA GLN A 137 -8.28 15.55 1.61
C GLN A 137 -6.81 15.93 1.57
N LEU A 138 -5.99 15.35 2.43
CA LEU A 138 -4.54 15.56 2.46
C LEU A 138 -3.90 15.20 1.10
N ARG A 139 -4.28 14.05 0.54
CA ARG A 139 -3.79 13.60 -0.78
C ARG A 139 -4.20 14.51 -1.91
N THR A 140 -5.43 15.02 -1.88
CA THR A 140 -5.99 15.83 -2.97
C THR A 140 -5.74 17.33 -2.82
N GLY A 141 -5.27 17.76 -1.65
CA GLY A 141 -5.14 19.19 -1.28
C GLY A 141 -6.48 19.93 -1.15
N ARG A 142 -7.61 19.20 -1.09
CA ARG A 142 -8.96 19.76 -1.04
C ARG A 142 -9.53 19.59 0.36
N PHE A 143 -9.39 20.62 1.18
CA PHE A 143 -9.87 20.67 2.57
C PHE A 143 -11.28 21.28 2.66
N GLN A 144 -12.26 20.62 2.08
CA GLN A 144 -13.65 21.04 2.15
C GLN A 144 -14.43 20.16 3.11
N LYS A 145 -15.48 20.70 3.75
CA LYS A 145 -16.40 19.89 4.53
C LYS A 145 -17.10 18.92 3.58
N VAL A 146 -16.81 17.65 3.73
CA VAL A 146 -17.41 16.57 2.92
C VAL A 146 -18.56 16.01 3.72
N ASP A 147 -19.76 16.11 3.16
CA ASP A 147 -20.88 15.32 3.66
C ASP A 147 -20.64 13.85 3.27
N VAL A 148 -20.41 13.01 4.29
CA VAL A 148 -20.10 11.60 4.09
C VAL A 148 -21.38 10.83 3.94
N PRO A 149 -21.70 10.31 2.75
CA PRO A 149 -22.92 9.56 2.54
C PRO A 149 -22.94 8.30 3.43
N PRO A 150 -24.13 7.86 3.86
CA PRO A 150 -24.27 6.65 4.68
C PRO A 150 -24.09 5.36 3.89
N ASP A 151 -23.98 5.46 2.56
CA ASP A 151 -23.91 4.33 1.67
C ASP A 151 -22.63 3.49 1.91
N PRO A 152 -22.69 2.17 1.62
CA PRO A 152 -21.54 1.29 1.66
C PRO A 152 -20.41 1.79 0.76
N VAL A 153 -19.17 1.64 1.22
CA VAL A 153 -17.99 2.12 0.47
C VAL A 153 -17.90 1.47 -0.91
N LEU A 154 -18.17 0.15 -1.01
CA LEU A 154 -18.11 -0.57 -2.28
C LEU A 154 -19.15 -0.05 -3.27
N ASP A 155 -20.35 0.27 -2.81
CA ASP A 155 -21.43 0.80 -3.65
C ASP A 155 -21.06 2.21 -4.15
N LEU A 156 -20.49 3.06 -3.26
CA LEU A 156 -19.95 4.36 -3.65
C LEU A 156 -18.83 4.25 -4.69
N MET A 157 -17.98 3.23 -4.55
CA MET A 157 -16.87 3.00 -5.48
C MET A 157 -17.30 2.43 -6.82
N THR A 158 -18.40 1.69 -6.87
CA THR A 158 -18.86 1.01 -8.11
C THR A 158 -20.04 1.70 -8.79
N ARG A 159 -20.58 2.77 -8.19
CA ARG A 159 -21.66 3.53 -8.80
C ARG A 159 -21.26 4.19 -10.12
N SER A 160 -22.24 4.46 -10.98
CA SER A 160 -22.04 5.17 -12.25
C SER A 160 -21.27 6.48 -12.05
N GLY A 161 -20.24 6.71 -12.86
CA GLY A 161 -19.36 7.87 -12.77
C GLY A 161 -18.18 7.76 -11.80
N SER A 162 -18.10 6.68 -11.02
CA SER A 162 -16.92 6.38 -10.20
C SER A 162 -15.70 6.07 -11.07
N PRO A 163 -14.49 6.36 -10.60
CA PRO A 163 -13.26 5.91 -11.26
C PRO A 163 -12.97 4.41 -11.07
N PHE A 164 -13.74 3.72 -10.26
CA PHE A 164 -13.58 2.29 -10.01
C PHE A 164 -14.62 1.49 -10.78
N VAL A 165 -14.23 0.29 -11.17
CA VAL A 165 -15.10 -0.73 -11.78
C VAL A 165 -15.02 -2.01 -10.97
N LEU A 166 -16.16 -2.67 -10.77
CA LEU A 166 -16.21 -4.02 -10.22
C LEU A 166 -15.68 -4.99 -11.27
N LEU A 167 -14.60 -5.69 -10.95
CA LEU A 167 -13.98 -6.67 -11.84
C LEU A 167 -14.54 -8.07 -11.61
N SER A 168 -14.74 -8.44 -10.35
CA SER A 168 -15.29 -9.73 -9.93
C SER A 168 -15.90 -9.63 -8.55
N ASP A 169 -16.95 -10.40 -8.33
CA ASP A 169 -17.55 -10.66 -7.03
C ASP A 169 -18.15 -12.08 -7.06
N ASP A 170 -17.59 -12.99 -6.27
CA ASP A 170 -18.04 -14.39 -6.22
C ASP A 170 -19.25 -14.60 -5.31
N GLY A 171 -19.70 -13.54 -4.62
CA GLY A 171 -20.80 -13.59 -3.64
C GLY A 171 -20.46 -14.33 -2.36
N ARG A 172 -19.21 -14.76 -2.16
CA ARG A 172 -18.77 -15.58 -1.04
C ARG A 172 -17.60 -14.99 -0.26
N GLY A 173 -16.77 -14.17 -0.92
CA GLY A 173 -15.66 -13.55 -0.20
C GLY A 173 -14.47 -13.11 -1.05
N ASP A 174 -14.50 -13.18 -2.37
CA ASP A 174 -13.45 -12.60 -3.21
C ASP A 174 -14.05 -11.52 -4.13
N ILE A 175 -13.91 -10.26 -3.70
CA ILE A 175 -14.41 -9.07 -4.41
C ILE A 175 -13.21 -8.33 -4.97
N VAL A 176 -13.20 -8.06 -6.28
CA VAL A 176 -12.09 -7.36 -6.96
C VAL A 176 -12.59 -6.08 -7.61
N LEU A 177 -11.90 -4.97 -7.33
CA LEU A 177 -12.15 -3.68 -7.95
C LEU A 177 -10.91 -3.21 -8.70
N GLY A 178 -11.13 -2.52 -9.83
CA GLY A 178 -10.08 -1.95 -10.66
C GLY A 178 -10.26 -0.47 -10.91
N THR A 179 -9.16 0.23 -11.13
CA THR A 179 -9.12 1.61 -11.59
C THR A 179 -7.86 1.83 -12.42
N ALA A 180 -7.90 2.78 -13.34
CA ALA A 180 -6.71 3.18 -14.08
C ALA A 180 -6.69 4.70 -14.29
N GLY A 181 -5.49 5.21 -14.57
CA GLY A 181 -5.29 6.62 -14.84
C GLY A 181 -3.88 7.07 -14.53
N ARG A 182 -3.67 8.37 -14.58
CA ARG A 182 -2.43 9.00 -14.16
C ARG A 182 -2.58 9.46 -12.71
N PHE A 183 -2.26 8.58 -11.75
CA PHE A 183 -2.48 8.82 -10.32
C PHE A 183 -1.53 9.86 -9.71
N TRP A 184 -0.40 10.12 -10.35
CA TRP A 184 0.59 11.13 -9.96
C TRP A 184 0.36 12.46 -10.68
N GLY A 185 0.70 13.55 -10.05
CA GLY A 185 0.62 14.90 -10.65
C GLY A 185 -0.81 15.39 -10.88
N GLY A 186 -1.78 15.00 -10.06
CA GLY A 186 -3.17 15.47 -10.17
C GLY A 186 -3.92 14.94 -11.40
N GLY A 187 -3.42 13.85 -11.99
CA GLY A 187 -3.98 13.25 -13.21
C GLY A 187 -5.40 12.70 -13.04
N ARG A 188 -6.07 12.51 -14.17
CA ARG A 188 -7.45 11.99 -14.20
C ARG A 188 -7.47 10.47 -14.20
N SER A 189 -8.43 9.90 -13.49
CA SER A 189 -8.76 8.49 -13.60
C SER A 189 -9.62 8.22 -14.84
N VAL A 190 -9.44 7.06 -15.43
CA VAL A 190 -10.25 6.55 -16.53
C VAL A 190 -11.50 5.90 -15.95
N ARG A 191 -12.61 6.02 -16.66
CA ARG A 191 -13.86 5.34 -16.30
C ARG A 191 -14.04 4.12 -17.19
N PHE A 192 -14.38 3.00 -16.57
CA PHE A 192 -14.67 1.76 -17.26
C PHE A 192 -16.12 1.38 -17.04
N THR A 193 -16.72 0.78 -18.05
CA THR A 193 -18.07 0.23 -17.96
C THR A 193 -18.03 -1.24 -17.55
N THR A 194 -17.03 -1.97 -18.03
CA THR A 194 -16.90 -3.41 -17.78
C THR A 194 -15.50 -3.81 -17.32
N ALA A 195 -15.40 -5.00 -16.72
CA ALA A 195 -14.12 -5.60 -16.39
C ALA A 195 -13.25 -5.87 -17.63
N LYS A 196 -13.88 -6.16 -18.78
CA LYS A 196 -13.17 -6.36 -20.05
C LYS A 196 -12.47 -5.09 -20.52
N ASP A 197 -13.12 -3.93 -20.37
CA ASP A 197 -12.53 -2.63 -20.72
C ASP A 197 -11.30 -2.34 -19.87
N PHE A 198 -11.36 -2.67 -18.56
CA PHE A 198 -10.20 -2.54 -17.67
C PHE A 198 -9.05 -3.45 -18.09
N VAL A 199 -9.33 -4.71 -18.42
CA VAL A 199 -8.29 -5.67 -18.87
C VAL A 199 -7.64 -5.19 -20.16
N ALA A 200 -8.44 -4.74 -21.14
CA ALA A 200 -7.98 -4.28 -22.44
C ALA A 200 -7.26 -2.91 -22.39
N TYR A 201 -7.35 -2.18 -21.30
CA TYR A 201 -6.79 -0.85 -21.21
C TYR A 201 -5.26 -0.89 -21.06
N HIS A 202 -4.53 -0.26 -22.00
CA HIS A 202 -3.06 -0.22 -22.03
C HIS A 202 -2.51 1.15 -22.51
N GLN A 203 -3.21 2.25 -22.19
CA GLN A 203 -2.79 3.58 -22.64
C GLN A 203 -1.45 3.97 -22.00
N PRO A 204 -0.40 4.30 -22.79
CA PRO A 204 0.88 4.80 -22.29
C PRO A 204 0.71 6.05 -21.43
N GLY A 205 1.64 6.28 -20.48
CA GLY A 205 1.60 7.40 -19.54
C GLY A 205 0.60 7.24 -18.41
N THR A 206 -0.02 6.08 -18.27
CA THR A 206 -1.01 5.75 -17.23
C THR A 206 -0.63 4.49 -16.46
N ALA A 207 -1.33 4.21 -15.36
CA ALA A 207 -1.17 2.99 -14.58
C ALA A 207 -2.53 2.34 -14.32
N LYS A 208 -2.51 1.02 -14.11
CA LYS A 208 -3.63 0.22 -13.62
C LYS A 208 -3.40 -0.10 -12.16
N SER A 209 -4.47 -0.05 -11.38
CA SER A 209 -4.50 -0.51 -9.99
C SER A 209 -5.71 -1.40 -9.81
N ALA A 210 -5.52 -2.54 -9.18
CA ALA A 210 -6.61 -3.39 -8.75
C ALA A 210 -6.42 -3.79 -7.29
N PHE A 211 -7.52 -3.96 -6.58
CA PHE A 211 -7.47 -4.46 -5.22
C PHE A 211 -8.64 -5.40 -4.95
N ASN A 212 -8.45 -6.27 -3.99
CA ASN A 212 -9.50 -7.17 -3.55
C ASN A 212 -9.78 -7.06 -2.05
N PHE A 213 -10.92 -7.66 -1.66
CA PHE A 213 -11.13 -8.24 -0.35
C PHE A 213 -11.31 -9.74 -0.53
N ARG A 214 -10.67 -10.52 0.35
CA ARG A 214 -10.77 -11.97 0.36
C ARG A 214 -11.06 -12.48 1.76
N VAL A 215 -12.00 -13.41 1.85
CA VAL A 215 -12.36 -14.11 3.09
C VAL A 215 -11.94 -15.57 2.97
N GLU A 216 -11.21 -16.05 3.95
CA GLU A 216 -10.80 -17.45 4.07
C GLU A 216 -11.45 -18.02 5.34
N ASP A 217 -12.08 -19.18 5.21
CA ASP A 217 -12.57 -19.95 6.36
C ASP A 217 -11.40 -20.64 7.05
N LEU A 218 -11.23 -20.42 8.34
CA LEU A 218 -10.21 -21.06 9.16
C LEU A 218 -10.81 -22.18 10.05
N GLY A 219 -12.10 -22.43 9.96
CA GLY A 219 -12.82 -23.36 10.82
C GLY A 219 -13.12 -22.80 12.22
N ASN A 220 -13.91 -23.53 12.98
CA ASN A 220 -14.26 -23.20 14.37
C ASN A 220 -14.84 -21.77 14.58
N GLY A 221 -15.57 -21.23 13.58
CA GLY A 221 -16.14 -19.90 13.64
C GLY A 221 -15.14 -18.76 13.41
N TRP A 222 -13.92 -19.06 12.94
CA TRP A 222 -12.91 -18.07 12.59
C TRP A 222 -12.77 -17.91 11.09
N SER A 223 -12.56 -16.68 10.67
CA SER A 223 -12.21 -16.33 9.31
C SER A 223 -10.99 -15.43 9.28
N ARG A 224 -10.28 -15.41 8.15
CA ARG A 224 -9.30 -14.38 7.82
C ARG A 224 -9.86 -13.51 6.72
N VAL A 225 -10.01 -12.21 7.00
CA VAL A 225 -10.25 -11.22 5.95
C VAL A 225 -8.94 -10.59 5.54
N SER A 226 -8.70 -10.46 4.24
CA SER A 226 -7.50 -9.82 3.69
C SER A 226 -7.87 -8.87 2.57
N THR A 227 -6.98 -7.92 2.31
CA THR A 227 -7.04 -7.01 1.15
C THR A 227 -5.66 -6.92 0.54
N GLU A 228 -5.60 -7.04 -0.78
CA GLU A 228 -4.39 -6.87 -1.55
C GLU A 228 -4.62 -5.81 -2.62
N THR A 229 -3.70 -4.85 -2.73
CA THR A 229 -3.67 -3.86 -3.80
C THR A 229 -2.44 -4.10 -4.65
N ARG A 230 -2.62 -4.13 -5.97
CA ARG A 230 -1.55 -4.24 -6.96
C ARG A 230 -1.60 -3.06 -7.91
N VAL A 231 -0.43 -2.62 -8.36
CA VAL A 231 -0.32 -1.51 -9.29
C VAL A 231 0.78 -1.77 -10.31
N ILE A 232 0.53 -1.38 -11.56
CA ILE A 232 1.52 -1.39 -12.63
C ILE A 232 1.30 -0.21 -13.58
N GLY A 233 2.39 0.38 -14.08
CA GLY A 233 2.33 1.33 -15.20
C GLY A 233 2.15 0.61 -16.52
N ASN A 234 1.44 1.23 -17.45
CA ASN A 234 1.22 0.67 -18.79
C ASN A 234 2.43 0.80 -19.73
N ASP A 235 3.47 1.48 -19.26
CA ASP A 235 4.79 1.55 -19.90
C ASP A 235 5.90 1.72 -18.84
N PRO A 236 7.19 1.56 -19.19
CA PRO A 236 8.27 1.67 -18.23
C PRO A 236 8.39 3.04 -17.55
N ALA A 237 8.07 4.13 -18.23
CA ALA A 237 8.12 5.48 -17.66
C ALA A 237 6.99 5.68 -16.65
N ALA A 238 5.77 5.26 -16.99
CA ALA A 238 4.61 5.25 -16.09
C ALA A 238 4.85 4.34 -14.89
N THR A 239 5.48 3.17 -15.07
CA THR A 239 5.84 2.27 -13.98
C THR A 239 6.78 2.94 -12.98
N ARG A 240 7.85 3.60 -13.46
CA ARG A 240 8.77 4.36 -12.59
C ARG A 240 8.07 5.51 -11.87
N ALA A 241 7.25 6.30 -12.58
CA ALA A 241 6.52 7.43 -12.00
C ALA A 241 5.53 6.95 -10.93
N MET A 242 4.79 5.88 -11.23
CA MET A 242 3.83 5.28 -10.28
C MET A 242 4.51 4.69 -9.06
N THR A 243 5.66 4.01 -9.23
CA THR A 243 6.42 3.45 -8.10
C THR A 243 6.91 4.54 -7.16
N ARG A 244 7.42 5.67 -7.69
CA ARG A 244 7.81 6.84 -6.88
C ARG A 244 6.61 7.41 -6.10
N TYR A 245 5.50 7.60 -6.80
CA TYR A 245 4.26 8.10 -6.21
C TYR A 245 3.73 7.14 -5.14
N TRP A 246 3.76 5.82 -5.40
CA TRP A 246 3.31 4.78 -4.48
C TRP A 246 4.03 4.84 -3.14
N ARG A 247 5.34 5.07 -3.14
CA ARG A 247 6.13 5.18 -1.91
C ARG A 247 5.69 6.33 -1.01
N ILE A 248 5.26 7.44 -1.63
CA ILE A 248 4.78 8.61 -0.88
C ILE A 248 3.40 8.35 -0.29
N ILE A 249 2.50 7.69 -1.03
CA ILE A 249 1.11 7.49 -0.59
C ILE A 249 0.91 6.21 0.22
N TYR A 250 1.86 5.28 0.18
CA TYR A 250 1.75 3.97 0.82
C TYR A 250 1.37 4.04 2.32
N PRO A 251 1.98 4.88 3.16
CA PRO A 251 1.62 4.95 4.58
C PRO A 251 0.14 5.32 4.79
N GLY A 252 -0.38 6.27 4.00
CA GLY A 252 -1.79 6.65 4.04
C GLY A 252 -2.72 5.55 3.52
N SER A 253 -2.34 4.87 2.42
CA SER A 253 -3.06 3.72 1.89
C SER A 253 -3.13 2.59 2.91
N ALA A 254 -2.00 2.23 3.51
CA ALA A 254 -1.91 1.19 4.53
C ALA A 254 -2.77 1.50 5.76
N ALA A 255 -2.80 2.75 6.20
CA ALA A 255 -3.66 3.19 7.30
C ALA A 255 -5.14 2.98 6.96
N ILE A 256 -5.58 3.42 5.77
CA ILE A 256 -6.97 3.25 5.31
C ILE A 256 -7.33 1.76 5.25
N ARG A 257 -6.46 0.91 4.67
CA ARG A 257 -6.72 -0.52 4.54
C ARG A 257 -6.86 -1.22 5.88
N ARG A 258 -5.98 -0.92 6.83
CA ARG A 258 -6.03 -1.48 8.18
C ARG A 258 -7.30 -1.05 8.93
N MET A 259 -7.65 0.24 8.83
CA MET A 259 -8.88 0.74 9.45
C MET A 259 -10.13 0.11 8.83
N TRP A 260 -10.14 -0.12 7.52
CA TRP A 260 -11.24 -0.78 6.84
C TRP A 260 -11.36 -2.25 7.29
N LEU A 261 -10.25 -2.99 7.38
CA LEU A 261 -10.26 -4.35 7.92
C LEU A 261 -10.75 -4.40 9.37
N ASN A 262 -10.36 -3.43 10.20
CA ASN A 262 -10.86 -3.33 11.58
C ASN A 262 -12.37 -3.03 11.61
N ALA A 263 -12.86 -2.14 10.77
CA ALA A 263 -14.29 -1.84 10.66
C ALA A 263 -15.09 -3.08 10.23
N ILE A 264 -14.56 -3.87 9.28
CA ILE A 264 -15.15 -5.15 8.86
C ILE A 264 -15.19 -6.12 10.04
N LYS A 265 -14.08 -6.26 10.76
CA LYS A 265 -14.00 -7.10 11.96
C LYS A 265 -15.03 -6.70 12.99
N ASP A 266 -15.04 -5.43 13.40
CA ASP A 266 -15.94 -4.91 14.42
C ASP A 266 -17.42 -5.13 14.04
N ARG A 267 -17.75 -5.02 12.76
CA ARG A 267 -19.11 -5.26 12.25
C ARG A 267 -19.46 -6.75 12.21
N ALA A 268 -18.52 -7.60 11.82
CA ALA A 268 -18.75 -9.04 11.71
C ALA A 268 -18.83 -9.74 13.07
N GLU A 269 -18.18 -9.22 14.10
CA GLU A 269 -18.16 -9.80 15.45
C GLU A 269 -19.31 -9.32 16.36
N ARG A 270 -20.08 -8.29 15.95
CA ARG A 270 -21.31 -7.86 16.65
C ARG A 270 -22.42 -8.88 16.48
#